data_f909c24436b3dbbdf104eafbb3180f11
#
_entry.id   f909c24436b3dbbdf104eafbb3180f11
#
_cell.length_a   1.000
_cell.length_b   1.000
_cell.length_c   1.000
_cell.angle_alpha   90.00
_cell.angle_beta   90.00
_cell.angle_gamma   90.00
#
_symmetry.space_group_name_H-M   'P 1'
#
loop_
_entity.id
_entity.type
_entity.pdbx_description
1 polymer ?
#
loop_
_entity_poly.entity_id
_entity_poly.type
_entity_poly.pdbx_seq_one_letter_code
_entity_poly.pdbx_strand_id
1 'polypeptide(L)'
;KLTYLHLMPLLQMPHPHNDGGYAVEDFDTVDPALGTNKDLENLTRELRKAGISLCLDFVMNHTASTHRWAMAAKAGDPWFQAYYHLYDDRTIPDQYEQTVPQVFPNTAPGNFTWCEEMHKWVLTTFHDYQWDLNYANPAVFVDMTKSILHLANLGVEVFRIDAVPYIWKQLG
;
A
#
# COMPACT_ATOMS: atom_id res chain seq x y z
N LYS A 1 -1.09 -28.25 17.80
CA LYS A 1 -1.00 -26.94 18.47
C LYS A 1 -0.65 -25.91 17.40
N LEU A 2 -1.45 -24.83 17.28
CA LEU A 2 -1.15 -23.69 16.39
C LEU A 2 -0.03 -22.86 17.05
N THR A 3 0.94 -22.42 16.25
CA THR A 3 2.05 -21.55 16.68
C THR A 3 2.09 -20.22 15.90
N TYR A 4 1.28 -20.14 14.85
CA TYR A 4 1.16 -18.97 13.97
C TYR A 4 -0.28 -18.64 13.67
N LEU A 5 -0.61 -17.35 13.66
CA LEU A 5 -1.86 -16.80 13.13
C LEU A 5 -1.51 -15.76 12.08
N HIS A 6 -1.97 -15.95 10.83
CA HIS A 6 -1.87 -14.96 9.78
C HIS A 6 -3.22 -14.26 9.61
N LEU A 7 -3.23 -12.96 9.77
CA LEU A 7 -4.38 -12.11 9.48
C LEU A 7 -4.21 -11.42 8.13
N MET A 8 -5.30 -11.40 7.36
CA MET A 8 -5.44 -10.58 6.15
C MET A 8 -5.28 -9.09 6.51
N PRO A 9 -5.15 -8.18 5.53
CA PRO A 9 -4.98 -6.76 5.81
C PRO A 9 -6.06 -6.24 6.76
N LEU A 10 -5.64 -5.52 7.80
CA LEU A 10 -6.54 -4.96 8.84
C LEU A 10 -6.31 -3.48 9.09
N LEU A 11 -5.43 -2.84 8.32
CA LEU A 11 -5.16 -1.41 8.44
C LEU A 11 -6.27 -0.60 7.77
N GLN A 12 -6.38 0.68 8.14
CA GLN A 12 -7.43 1.56 7.66
C GLN A 12 -7.46 1.58 6.13
N MET A 13 -8.66 1.38 5.59
CA MET A 13 -8.93 1.26 4.16
C MET A 13 -10.15 2.09 3.76
N PRO A 14 -10.21 2.61 2.52
CA PRO A 14 -11.41 3.27 2.02
C PRO A 14 -12.58 2.30 1.83
N HIS A 15 -13.80 2.76 1.98
CA HIS A 15 -15.00 2.00 1.71
C HIS A 15 -15.82 2.71 0.60
N PRO A 16 -16.33 1.96 -0.42
CA PRO A 16 -16.34 0.50 -0.58
C PRO A 16 -15.15 -0.09 -1.36
N HIS A 17 -14.27 0.72 -1.98
CA HIS A 17 -13.21 0.28 -2.90
C HIS A 17 -11.87 0.12 -2.16
N ASN A 18 -11.58 -1.09 -1.67
CA ASN A 18 -10.39 -1.36 -0.89
C ASN A 18 -9.66 -2.66 -1.24
N ASP A 19 -10.15 -3.43 -2.23
CA ASP A 19 -9.54 -4.70 -2.64
C ASP A 19 -9.29 -5.65 -1.45
N GLY A 20 -10.29 -5.79 -0.57
CA GLY A 20 -10.17 -6.67 0.62
C GLY A 20 -9.15 -6.19 1.66
N GLY A 21 -8.86 -4.88 1.69
CA GLY A 21 -7.91 -4.25 2.59
C GLY A 21 -6.52 -3.99 1.99
N TYR A 22 -6.30 -4.41 0.74
CA TYR A 22 -5.02 -4.17 0.06
C TYR A 22 -4.87 -2.74 -0.48
N ALA A 23 -5.91 -1.91 -0.50
CA ALA A 23 -5.82 -0.47 -0.72
C ALA A 23 -5.73 0.24 0.64
N VAL A 24 -4.52 0.44 1.16
CA VAL A 24 -4.32 1.01 2.51
C VAL A 24 -4.43 2.53 2.48
N GLU A 25 -5.29 3.09 3.33
CA GLU A 25 -5.49 4.53 3.50
C GLU A 25 -4.64 5.12 4.64
N ASP A 26 -4.38 4.33 5.68
CA ASP A 26 -3.46 4.68 6.76
C ASP A 26 -2.74 3.42 7.27
N PHE A 27 -1.41 3.42 7.18
CA PHE A 27 -0.58 2.29 7.61
C PHE A 27 -0.37 2.21 9.12
N ASP A 28 -0.70 3.25 9.85
CA ASP A 28 -0.44 3.37 11.29
C ASP A 28 -1.69 3.10 12.14
N THR A 29 -2.86 2.89 11.50
CA THR A 29 -4.16 2.76 12.18
C THR A 29 -4.89 1.49 11.74
N VAL A 30 -5.41 0.72 12.70
CA VAL A 30 -6.33 -0.39 12.44
C VAL A 30 -7.65 0.16 11.90
N ASP A 31 -8.25 -0.53 10.92
CA ASP A 31 -9.55 -0.13 10.37
C ASP A 31 -10.62 -0.05 11.47
N PRO A 32 -11.32 1.09 11.61
CA PRO A 32 -12.31 1.28 12.67
C PRO A 32 -13.45 0.25 12.68
N ALA A 33 -13.75 -0.38 11.53
CA ALA A 33 -14.75 -1.44 11.46
C ALA A 33 -14.28 -2.75 12.11
N LEU A 34 -12.96 -2.93 12.28
CA LEU A 34 -12.35 -4.11 12.88
C LEU A 34 -11.94 -3.90 14.33
N GLY A 35 -11.62 -2.66 14.71
CA GLY A 35 -11.18 -2.33 16.06
C GLY A 35 -10.24 -1.13 16.10
N THR A 36 -9.36 -1.13 17.10
CA THR A 36 -8.39 -0.07 17.35
C THR A 36 -6.97 -0.61 17.45
N ASN A 37 -5.96 0.27 17.40
CA ASN A 37 -4.57 -0.11 17.68
C ASN A 37 -4.42 -0.74 19.07
N LYS A 38 -5.25 -0.33 20.04
CA LYS A 38 -5.24 -0.92 21.38
C LYS A 38 -5.77 -2.35 21.39
N ASP A 39 -6.76 -2.64 20.56
CA ASP A 39 -7.27 -4.01 20.40
C ASP A 39 -6.22 -4.90 19.74
N LEU A 40 -5.50 -4.41 18.73
CA LEU A 40 -4.38 -5.12 18.12
C LEU A 40 -3.27 -5.41 19.14
N GLU A 41 -2.86 -4.42 19.93
CA GLU A 41 -1.87 -4.59 21.01
C GLU A 41 -2.32 -5.63 22.05
N ASN A 42 -3.60 -5.62 22.40
CA ASN A 42 -4.17 -6.61 23.31
C ASN A 42 -4.15 -8.03 22.69
N LEU A 43 -4.55 -8.13 21.42
CA LEU A 43 -4.53 -9.40 20.67
C LEU A 43 -3.11 -9.99 20.59
N THR A 44 -2.13 -9.21 20.18
CA THR A 44 -0.73 -9.66 20.07
C THR A 44 -0.20 -10.16 21.43
N ARG A 45 -0.52 -9.45 22.51
CA ARG A 45 -0.13 -9.85 23.88
C ARG A 45 -0.76 -11.19 24.30
N GLU A 46 -2.06 -11.38 24.03
CA GLU A 46 -2.75 -12.63 24.39
C GLU A 46 -2.28 -13.81 23.52
N LEU A 47 -2.06 -13.59 22.21
CA LEU A 47 -1.48 -14.61 21.33
C LEU A 47 -0.09 -15.05 21.80
N ARG A 48 0.77 -14.11 22.18
CA ARG A 48 2.11 -14.40 22.69
C ARG A 48 2.08 -15.23 23.97
N LYS A 49 1.16 -14.93 24.91
CA LYS A 49 0.94 -15.78 26.11
C LYS A 49 0.53 -17.22 25.76
N ALA A 50 -0.21 -17.37 24.67
CA ALA A 50 -0.62 -18.69 24.18
C ALA A 50 0.46 -19.40 23.35
N GLY A 51 1.62 -18.76 23.12
CA GLY A 51 2.70 -19.27 22.27
C GLY A 51 2.37 -19.25 20.79
N ILE A 52 1.63 -18.23 20.35
CA ILE A 52 1.22 -18.02 18.97
C ILE A 52 1.79 -16.67 18.50
N SER A 53 2.53 -16.68 17.39
CA SER A 53 3.03 -15.47 16.75
C SER A 53 2.01 -14.92 15.76
N LEU A 54 1.80 -13.59 15.78
CA LEU A 54 0.97 -12.90 14.80
C LEU A 54 1.78 -12.56 13.55
N CYS A 55 1.30 -13.01 12.40
CA CYS A 55 1.71 -12.57 11.08
C CYS A 55 0.65 -11.63 10.50
N LEU A 56 1.08 -10.48 9.99
CA LEU A 56 0.20 -9.49 9.39
C LEU A 56 0.61 -9.23 7.93
N ASP A 57 -0.39 -9.15 7.04
CA ASP A 57 -0.16 -8.63 5.69
C ASP A 57 0.25 -7.15 5.74
N PHE A 58 1.29 -6.80 4.98
CA PHE A 58 1.76 -5.42 4.84
C PHE A 58 1.98 -5.07 3.37
N VAL A 59 1.25 -4.06 2.89
CA VAL A 59 1.25 -3.65 1.49
C VAL A 59 2.31 -2.58 1.28
N MET A 60 3.46 -2.95 0.69
CA MET A 60 4.54 -1.99 0.43
C MET A 60 4.48 -1.35 -0.96
N ASN A 61 3.84 -2.02 -1.94
CA ASN A 61 3.89 -1.57 -3.32
C ASN A 61 3.13 -0.27 -3.60
N HIS A 62 2.00 -0.04 -2.93
CA HIS A 62 1.07 1.04 -3.24
C HIS A 62 0.33 1.52 -1.99
N THR A 63 -0.33 2.67 -2.14
CA THR A 63 -1.32 3.18 -1.18
C THR A 63 -2.69 3.28 -1.84
N ALA A 64 -3.74 3.44 -1.04
CA ALA A 64 -5.00 3.94 -1.58
C ALA A 64 -4.83 5.36 -2.16
N SER A 65 -5.61 5.69 -3.19
CA SER A 65 -5.65 7.06 -3.78
C SER A 65 -6.22 8.11 -2.83
N THR A 66 -6.75 7.68 -1.69
CA THR A 66 -7.23 8.51 -0.56
C THR A 66 -6.23 8.60 0.59
N HIS A 67 -5.10 7.89 0.52
CA HIS A 67 -4.03 8.00 1.52
C HIS A 67 -3.56 9.45 1.65
N ARG A 68 -3.18 9.88 2.87
CA ARG A 68 -2.72 11.26 3.15
C ARG A 68 -1.64 11.77 2.19
N TRP A 69 -0.71 10.89 1.75
CA TRP A 69 0.32 11.26 0.78
C TRP A 69 -0.27 11.50 -0.62
N ALA A 70 -1.21 10.67 -1.04
CA ALA A 70 -1.89 10.83 -2.32
C ALA A 70 -2.76 12.10 -2.34
N MET A 71 -3.45 12.39 -1.23
CA MET A 71 -4.25 13.61 -1.09
C MET A 71 -3.37 14.87 -1.10
N ALA A 72 -2.20 14.85 -0.45
CA ALA A 72 -1.25 15.96 -0.49
C ALA A 72 -0.66 16.13 -1.91
N ALA A 73 -0.34 15.03 -2.61
CA ALA A 73 0.12 15.07 -3.99
C ALA A 73 -0.93 15.70 -4.93
N LYS A 74 -2.21 15.31 -4.78
CA LYS A 74 -3.35 15.92 -5.51
C LYS A 74 -3.51 17.42 -5.21
N ALA A 75 -3.24 17.84 -3.98
CA ALA A 75 -3.26 19.25 -3.59
C ALA A 75 -2.05 20.05 -4.12
N GLY A 76 -1.14 19.41 -4.86
CA GLY A 76 -0.01 20.06 -5.51
C GLY A 76 1.29 20.06 -4.69
N ASP A 77 1.38 19.31 -3.59
CA ASP A 77 2.61 19.21 -2.81
C ASP A 77 3.68 18.42 -3.58
N PRO A 78 4.79 19.05 -4.02
CA PRO A 78 5.81 18.40 -4.84
C PRO A 78 6.59 17.32 -4.06
N TRP A 79 6.66 17.42 -2.73
CA TRP A 79 7.28 16.40 -1.91
C TRP A 79 6.53 15.07 -2.01
N PHE A 80 5.19 15.11 -1.87
CA PHE A 80 4.37 13.90 -1.95
C PHE A 80 4.09 13.47 -3.39
N GLN A 81 4.14 14.38 -4.38
CA GLN A 81 4.13 13.98 -5.78
C GLN A 81 5.32 13.07 -6.11
N ALA A 82 6.50 13.32 -5.52
CA ALA A 82 7.68 12.48 -5.70
C ALA A 82 7.58 11.08 -5.04
N TYR A 83 6.53 10.82 -4.24
CA TYR A 83 6.27 9.50 -3.64
C TYR A 83 5.66 8.52 -4.63
N TYR A 84 5.11 9.00 -5.74
CA TYR A 84 4.41 8.21 -6.74
C TYR A 84 5.10 8.28 -8.10
N HIS A 85 4.80 7.32 -8.96
CA HIS A 85 5.21 7.36 -10.36
C HIS A 85 4.20 8.18 -11.15
N LEU A 86 4.53 9.43 -11.45
CA LEU A 86 3.66 10.40 -12.12
C LEU A 86 4.26 10.82 -13.45
N TYR A 87 3.42 10.95 -14.48
CA TYR A 87 3.82 11.31 -15.84
C TYR A 87 2.86 12.35 -16.42
N ASP A 88 3.41 13.33 -17.16
CA ASP A 88 2.63 14.42 -17.77
C ASP A 88 1.85 13.93 -19.00
N ASP A 89 2.37 12.92 -19.72
CA ASP A 89 1.78 12.34 -20.92
C ASP A 89 1.94 10.81 -20.96
N ARG A 90 1.52 10.19 -22.07
CA ARG A 90 1.56 8.75 -22.29
C ARG A 90 2.90 8.24 -22.82
N THR A 91 3.90 9.09 -23.07
CA THR A 91 5.15 8.69 -23.73
C THR A 91 5.89 7.58 -22.95
N ILE A 92 6.08 7.76 -21.65
CA ILE A 92 6.70 6.74 -20.78
C ILE A 92 5.69 5.64 -20.38
N PRO A 93 4.44 5.96 -19.97
CA PRO A 93 3.41 4.95 -19.74
C PRO A 93 3.26 3.92 -20.87
N ASP A 94 3.19 4.36 -22.12
CA ASP A 94 3.03 3.46 -23.27
C ASP A 94 4.26 2.53 -23.47
N GLN A 95 5.46 2.97 -23.10
CA GLN A 95 6.65 2.12 -23.10
C GLN A 95 6.58 1.04 -22.01
N TYR A 96 6.13 1.39 -20.81
CA TYR A 96 5.91 0.41 -19.74
C TYR A 96 4.88 -0.65 -20.16
N GLU A 97 3.76 -0.25 -20.73
CA GLU A 97 2.67 -1.14 -21.11
C GLU A 97 3.03 -2.12 -22.24
N GLN A 98 4.14 -1.91 -22.95
CA GLN A 98 4.66 -2.88 -23.91
C GLN A 98 5.30 -4.11 -23.25
N THR A 99 5.79 -3.97 -22.02
CA THR A 99 6.60 -5.01 -21.36
C THR A 99 6.04 -5.44 -20.00
N VAL A 100 5.25 -4.58 -19.34
CA VAL A 100 4.66 -4.88 -18.04
C VAL A 100 3.31 -5.58 -18.23
N PRO A 101 3.13 -6.80 -17.70
CA PRO A 101 1.85 -7.50 -17.79
C PRO A 101 0.80 -6.80 -16.92
N GLN A 102 -0.46 -6.83 -17.38
CA GLN A 102 -1.59 -6.39 -16.58
C GLN A 102 -1.96 -7.47 -15.57
N VAL A 103 -2.10 -7.09 -14.31
CA VAL A 103 -2.46 -8.04 -13.23
C VAL A 103 -3.94 -8.42 -13.31
N PHE A 104 -4.80 -7.43 -13.55
CA PHE A 104 -6.26 -7.61 -13.62
C PHE A 104 -6.84 -7.12 -14.97
N PRO A 105 -6.51 -7.77 -16.11
CA PRO A 105 -6.87 -7.24 -17.43
C PRO A 105 -8.38 -7.11 -17.68
N ASN A 106 -9.20 -7.87 -16.95
CA ASN A 106 -10.66 -7.87 -17.09
C ASN A 106 -11.38 -6.90 -16.16
N THR A 107 -10.82 -6.57 -15.01
CA THR A 107 -11.47 -5.76 -13.96
C THR A 107 -10.79 -4.42 -13.71
N ALA A 108 -9.50 -4.32 -14.02
CA ALA A 108 -8.70 -3.10 -13.93
C ALA A 108 -7.71 -3.05 -15.12
N PRO A 109 -8.20 -2.81 -16.35
CA PRO A 109 -7.37 -2.80 -17.54
C PRO A 109 -6.43 -1.59 -17.56
N GLY A 110 -5.22 -1.79 -18.09
CA GLY A 110 -4.14 -0.80 -18.10
C GLY A 110 -3.31 -0.81 -16.82
N ASN A 111 -2.20 -0.07 -16.85
CA ASN A 111 -1.30 0.08 -15.70
C ASN A 111 -1.17 1.54 -15.27
N PHE A 112 -1.94 2.45 -15.89
CA PHE A 112 -1.88 3.89 -15.60
C PHE A 112 -3.27 4.47 -15.56
N THR A 113 -3.52 5.31 -14.55
CA THR A 113 -4.77 6.01 -14.31
C THR A 113 -4.57 7.51 -14.44
N TRP A 114 -5.45 8.18 -15.16
CA TRP A 114 -5.44 9.65 -15.24
C TRP A 114 -5.96 10.25 -13.93
N CYS A 115 -5.19 11.17 -13.35
CA CYS A 115 -5.59 11.96 -12.19
C CYS A 115 -5.90 13.39 -12.65
N GLU A 116 -7.18 13.74 -12.62
CA GLU A 116 -7.67 15.05 -13.09
C GLU A 116 -7.14 16.20 -12.24
N GLU A 117 -7.03 16.01 -10.94
CA GLU A 117 -6.58 17.07 -10.01
C GLU A 117 -5.13 17.48 -10.26
N MET A 118 -4.28 16.55 -10.71
CA MET A 118 -2.87 16.82 -10.99
C MET A 118 -2.58 17.03 -12.48
N HIS A 119 -3.54 16.71 -13.37
CA HIS A 119 -3.31 16.57 -14.81
C HIS A 119 -2.10 15.67 -15.12
N LYS A 120 -2.05 14.47 -14.48
CA LYS A 120 -0.96 13.49 -14.62
C LYS A 120 -1.49 12.07 -14.71
N TRP A 121 -0.74 11.22 -15.40
CA TRP A 121 -0.90 9.78 -15.36
C TRP A 121 -0.18 9.20 -14.14
N VAL A 122 -0.87 8.41 -13.36
CA VAL A 122 -0.35 7.71 -12.16
C VAL A 122 -0.17 6.24 -12.50
N LEU A 123 0.96 5.64 -12.13
CA LEU A 123 1.14 4.19 -12.22
C LEU A 123 0.23 3.49 -11.20
N THR A 124 -0.61 2.60 -11.71
CA THR A 124 -1.59 1.82 -10.96
C THR A 124 -1.53 0.36 -11.41
N THR A 125 -0.56 -0.38 -10.88
CA THR A 125 -0.30 -1.77 -11.30
C THR A 125 -1.51 -2.69 -11.06
N PHE A 126 -2.32 -2.40 -10.04
CA PHE A 126 -3.48 -3.22 -9.62
C PHE A 126 -4.79 -2.53 -10.00
N HIS A 127 -5.43 -1.82 -9.08
CA HIS A 127 -6.64 -1.05 -9.34
C HIS A 127 -6.35 0.44 -9.47
N ASP A 128 -7.22 1.18 -10.13
CA ASP A 128 -7.12 2.63 -10.37
C ASP A 128 -7.03 3.46 -9.06
N TYR A 129 -7.57 2.91 -7.97
CA TYR A 129 -7.49 3.50 -6.64
C TYR A 129 -6.28 3.02 -5.80
N GLN A 130 -5.35 2.24 -6.38
CA GLN A 130 -4.11 1.76 -5.75
C GLN A 130 -2.91 2.38 -6.47
N TRP A 131 -2.33 3.44 -5.87
CA TRP A 131 -1.27 4.24 -6.47
C TRP A 131 0.10 3.71 -6.11
N ASP A 132 0.89 3.34 -7.10
CA ASP A 132 2.19 2.71 -6.92
C ASP A 132 3.23 3.69 -6.37
N LEU A 133 3.92 3.25 -5.31
CA LEU A 133 4.97 4.01 -4.63
C LEU A 133 6.29 3.98 -5.39
N ASN A 134 6.98 5.11 -5.38
CA ASN A 134 8.29 5.30 -6.01
C ASN A 134 9.43 5.04 -5.02
N TYR A 135 9.93 3.81 -4.95
CA TYR A 135 11.06 3.45 -4.09
C TYR A 135 12.43 3.95 -4.58
N ALA A 136 12.55 4.56 -5.76
CA ALA A 136 13.72 5.35 -6.11
C ALA A 136 13.85 6.63 -5.25
N ASN A 137 12.73 7.06 -4.62
CA ASN A 137 12.74 8.10 -3.59
C ASN A 137 12.98 7.47 -2.21
N PRO A 138 14.14 7.71 -1.56
CA PRO A 138 14.46 7.09 -0.27
C PRO A 138 13.51 7.51 0.87
N ALA A 139 12.81 8.64 0.76
CA ALA A 139 11.83 9.06 1.74
C ALA A 139 10.65 8.07 1.84
N VAL A 140 10.23 7.48 0.72
CA VAL A 140 9.20 6.43 0.68
C VAL A 140 9.64 5.22 1.51
N PHE A 141 10.86 4.74 1.31
CA PHE A 141 11.40 3.60 2.08
C PHE A 141 11.45 3.91 3.58
N VAL A 142 11.90 5.12 3.94
CA VAL A 142 11.99 5.55 5.34
C VAL A 142 10.61 5.58 5.99
N ASP A 143 9.60 6.15 5.33
CA ASP A 143 8.27 6.27 5.92
C ASP A 143 7.56 4.93 6.00
N MET A 144 7.67 4.07 4.97
CA MET A 144 7.14 2.70 5.04
C MET A 144 7.81 1.87 6.13
N THR A 145 9.13 2.06 6.35
CA THR A 145 9.84 1.40 7.45
C THR A 145 9.34 1.87 8.81
N LYS A 146 9.04 3.16 8.97
CA LYS A 146 8.43 3.68 10.23
C LYS A 146 7.11 2.98 10.54
N SER A 147 6.25 2.79 9.54
CA SER A 147 4.97 2.09 9.73
C SER A 147 5.16 0.62 10.11
N ILE A 148 6.11 -0.09 9.48
CA ILE A 148 6.47 -1.46 9.92
C ILE A 148 6.91 -1.47 11.38
N LEU A 149 7.81 -0.56 11.78
CA LEU A 149 8.31 -0.46 13.15
C LEU A 149 7.19 -0.08 14.13
N HIS A 150 6.24 0.78 13.72
CA HIS A 150 5.07 1.09 14.52
C HIS A 150 4.23 -0.17 14.81
N LEU A 151 3.91 -0.96 13.80
CA LEU A 151 3.16 -2.20 13.95
C LEU A 151 3.94 -3.26 14.77
N ALA A 152 5.26 -3.35 14.59
CA ALA A 152 6.11 -4.21 15.40
C ALA A 152 6.07 -3.81 16.88
N ASN A 153 6.03 -2.52 17.18
CA ASN A 153 5.87 -2.00 18.55
C ASN A 153 4.49 -2.33 19.15
N LEU A 154 3.45 -2.50 18.31
CA LEU A 154 2.14 -3.02 18.74
C LEU A 154 2.15 -4.55 18.96
N GLY A 155 3.29 -5.21 18.71
CA GLY A 155 3.51 -6.63 18.98
C GLY A 155 3.33 -7.55 17.79
N VAL A 156 3.21 -7.03 16.55
CA VAL A 156 3.27 -7.85 15.34
C VAL A 156 4.67 -8.44 15.20
N GLU A 157 4.79 -9.75 15.07
CA GLU A 157 6.07 -10.45 15.07
C GLU A 157 6.57 -10.82 13.66
N VAL A 158 5.64 -10.99 12.72
CA VAL A 158 5.94 -11.40 11.35
C VAL A 158 5.14 -10.55 10.39
N PHE A 159 5.75 -10.17 9.27
CA PHE A 159 5.08 -9.46 8.18
C PHE A 159 5.12 -10.31 6.91
N ARG A 160 3.97 -10.53 6.31
CA ARG A 160 3.87 -11.02 4.93
C ARG A 160 3.83 -9.80 4.02
N ILE A 161 4.91 -9.56 3.29
CA ILE A 161 5.00 -8.41 2.37
C ILE A 161 4.27 -8.75 1.08
N ASP A 162 3.23 -7.97 0.80
CA ASP A 162 2.45 -8.12 -0.42
C ASP A 162 3.16 -7.50 -1.64
N ALA A 163 2.90 -8.07 -2.83
CA ALA A 163 3.30 -7.53 -4.14
C ALA A 163 4.80 -7.23 -4.28
N VAL A 164 5.67 -7.98 -3.59
CA VAL A 164 7.13 -7.76 -3.58
C VAL A 164 7.75 -7.63 -4.98
N PRO A 165 7.39 -8.43 -6.00
CA PRO A 165 7.97 -8.32 -7.35
C PRO A 165 7.69 -6.97 -8.03
N TYR A 166 6.71 -6.21 -7.56
CA TYR A 166 6.29 -4.94 -8.15
C TYR A 166 6.86 -3.72 -7.44
N ILE A 167 7.54 -3.87 -6.29
CA ILE A 167 8.01 -2.74 -5.47
C ILE A 167 9.04 -1.88 -6.21
N TRP A 168 10.01 -2.50 -6.88
CA TRP A 168 11.02 -1.80 -7.68
C TRP A 168 10.59 -1.71 -9.14
N LYS A 169 10.59 -0.50 -9.68
CA LYS A 169 10.12 -0.22 -11.05
C LYS A 169 11.22 0.52 -11.82
N GLN A 170 11.59 -0.04 -12.94
CA GLN A 170 12.56 0.55 -13.86
C GLN A 170 12.14 0.22 -15.28
N LEU A 171 12.14 1.25 -16.16
CA LEU A 171 11.89 1.07 -17.58
C LEU A 171 13.14 0.48 -18.25
N GLY A 172 12.98 -0.56 -19.08
CA GLY A 172 14.05 -1.22 -19.83
C GLY A 172 14.32 -2.64 -19.43
#